data_1bdc3c3b4263381f23e8a1200f81a171
#
_entry.id   1bdc3c3b4263381f23e8a1200f81a171
#
_cell.length_a   1.000
_cell.length_b   1.000
_cell.length_c   1.000
_cell.angle_alpha   90.00
_cell.angle_beta   90.00
_cell.angle_gamma   90.00
#
_symmetry.space_group_name_H-M   'P 1'
#
loop_
_entity.id
_entity.type
_entity.pdbx_description
1 polymer ?
#
loop_
_entity_poly.entity_id
_entity_poly.type
_entity_poly.pdbx_seq_one_letter_code
_entity_poly.pdbx_strand_id
1 'polypeptide(L)'
;DNTDSILCTMDVETGEETVLHEFPGIIEAPNWLNDGNTLLYNADGKIYRYEIDKDHVEQVDTGFCVQCNNDHIPSPDNQLLAVSCMPPELTDGTYESHIYVLPMTGGEPKDLTGPGLSYLHGWSPDGKELAYCAFRKKPEEETMRIEICTIPSDGGEETCLTDGKGYNDGPEYSPDGKHIWFNSTRSGLMQVWRMNRDGSGLTQMTD
;
A
#
# COMPACT_ATOMS: atom_id res chain seq x y z
N ASP A 1 17.47 10.69 18.43
CA ASP A 1 18.36 9.95 17.53
C ASP A 1 18.30 10.66 16.17
N ASN A 2 19.44 11.13 15.68
CA ASN A 2 19.54 11.62 14.30
C ASN A 2 19.69 10.39 13.41
N THR A 3 18.59 9.99 12.77
CA THR A 3 18.59 8.98 11.72
C THR A 3 18.46 9.71 10.41
N ASP A 4 19.43 9.52 9.50
CA ASP A 4 19.35 10.02 8.13
C ASP A 4 19.02 8.86 7.20
N SER A 5 18.32 9.11 6.12
CA SER A 5 17.98 8.13 5.10
C SER A 5 18.74 8.40 3.81
N ILE A 6 19.24 7.32 3.19
CA ILE A 6 19.91 7.38 1.89
C ILE A 6 19.00 6.72 0.86
N LEU A 7 18.55 7.49 -0.11
CA LEU A 7 17.77 6.97 -1.25
C LEU A 7 18.74 6.48 -2.32
N CYS A 8 18.64 5.21 -2.66
CA CYS A 8 19.48 4.56 -3.66
C CYS A 8 18.64 3.85 -4.73
N THR A 9 19.20 3.69 -5.91
CA THR A 9 18.75 2.71 -6.90
C THR A 9 19.78 1.60 -7.04
N MET A 10 19.32 0.42 -7.43
CA MET A 10 20.20 -0.71 -7.71
C MET A 10 19.90 -1.23 -9.12
N ASP A 11 20.94 -1.42 -9.91
CA ASP A 11 20.84 -2.17 -11.16
C ASP A 11 20.67 -3.67 -10.84
N VAL A 12 19.57 -4.25 -11.29
CA VAL A 12 19.20 -5.63 -10.92
C VAL A 12 20.05 -6.71 -11.61
N GLU A 13 20.76 -6.36 -12.70
CA GLU A 13 21.63 -7.28 -13.42
C GLU A 13 23.05 -7.28 -12.85
N THR A 14 23.55 -6.10 -12.50
CA THR A 14 24.93 -5.94 -12.01
C THR A 14 25.04 -5.89 -10.50
N GLY A 15 23.97 -5.52 -9.78
CA GLY A 15 23.95 -5.24 -8.35
C GLY A 15 24.63 -3.92 -8.00
N GLU A 16 24.90 -3.06 -8.97
CA GLU A 16 25.52 -1.75 -8.73
C GLU A 16 24.50 -0.81 -8.09
N GLU A 17 24.90 -0.21 -6.96
CA GLU A 17 24.10 0.78 -6.24
C GLU A 17 24.48 2.20 -6.66
N THR A 18 23.49 3.06 -6.84
CA THR A 18 23.67 4.50 -7.08
C THR A 18 22.92 5.28 -6.02
N VAL A 19 23.63 6.09 -5.24
CA VAL A 19 23.04 7.04 -4.29
C VAL A 19 22.41 8.18 -5.08
N LEU A 20 21.13 8.43 -4.85
CA LEU A 20 20.38 9.50 -5.49
C LEU A 20 20.32 10.74 -4.60
N HIS A 21 20.00 10.57 -3.31
CA HIS A 21 19.84 11.67 -2.37
C HIS A 21 20.01 11.21 -0.92
N GLU A 22 20.47 12.11 -0.05
CA GLU A 22 20.51 11.93 1.41
C GLU A 22 19.48 12.84 2.07
N PHE A 23 18.56 12.25 2.84
CA PHE A 23 17.50 12.98 3.54
C PHE A 23 17.78 13.05 5.04
N PRO A 24 17.60 14.22 5.66
CA PRO A 24 17.51 14.28 7.11
C PRO A 24 16.23 13.61 7.60
N GLY A 25 16.33 12.66 8.51
CA GLY A 25 15.19 11.91 9.03
C GLY A 25 14.87 10.65 8.22
N ILE A 26 13.70 10.08 8.50
CA ILE A 26 13.26 8.81 7.92
C ILE A 26 12.38 9.08 6.70
N ILE A 27 12.72 8.45 5.57
CA ILE A 27 11.85 8.29 4.42
C ILE A 27 11.51 6.80 4.25
N GLU A 28 10.32 6.48 3.70
CA GLU A 28 9.85 5.11 3.57
C GLU A 28 9.20 4.87 2.21
N ALA A 29 9.24 3.60 1.78
CA ALA A 29 8.49 3.04 0.66
C ALA A 29 8.61 3.83 -0.66
N PRO A 30 9.80 4.04 -1.22
CA PRO A 30 9.95 4.72 -2.50
C PRO A 30 9.30 3.94 -3.64
N ASN A 31 8.41 4.58 -4.39
CA ASN A 31 7.69 4.02 -5.54
C ASN A 31 8.04 4.78 -6.82
N TRP A 32 8.39 4.04 -7.88
CA TRP A 32 8.64 4.63 -9.20
C TRP A 32 7.36 5.09 -9.88
N LEU A 33 7.42 6.26 -10.51
CA LEU A 33 6.45 6.64 -11.54
C LEU A 33 6.89 6.13 -12.92
N ASN A 34 5.93 6.04 -13.85
CA ASN A 34 6.15 5.50 -15.21
C ASN A 34 7.08 6.35 -16.07
N ASP A 35 7.43 7.57 -15.65
CA ASP A 35 8.38 8.45 -16.33
C ASP A 35 9.84 7.97 -16.17
N GLY A 36 10.09 7.02 -15.25
CA GLY A 36 11.43 6.51 -14.95
C GLY A 36 12.38 7.53 -14.32
N ASN A 37 11.85 8.66 -13.87
CA ASN A 37 12.62 9.79 -13.31
C ASN A 37 12.09 10.29 -11.96
N THR A 38 10.85 9.94 -11.61
CA THR A 38 10.20 10.40 -10.39
C THR A 38 9.94 9.25 -9.43
N LEU A 39 10.28 9.46 -8.17
CA LEU A 39 9.95 8.58 -7.05
C LEU A 39 8.94 9.27 -6.11
N LEU A 40 7.96 8.52 -5.64
CA LEU A 40 7.14 8.90 -4.49
C LEU A 40 7.70 8.25 -3.23
N TYR A 41 7.66 8.95 -2.11
CA TYR A 41 8.02 8.40 -0.81
C TYR A 41 7.21 9.03 0.31
N ASN A 42 7.13 8.35 1.45
CA ASN A 42 6.52 8.86 2.68
C ASN A 42 7.61 9.44 3.60
N ALA A 43 7.28 10.55 4.27
CA ALA A 43 8.03 11.09 5.39
C ALA A 43 7.09 11.89 6.31
N ASP A 44 7.20 11.69 7.62
CA ASP A 44 6.40 12.40 8.63
C ASP A 44 4.89 12.44 8.34
N GLY A 45 4.35 11.31 7.86
CA GLY A 45 2.93 11.15 7.53
C GLY A 45 2.48 11.83 6.25
N LYS A 46 3.38 12.34 5.44
CA LYS A 46 3.12 13.03 4.18
C LYS A 46 3.75 12.32 3.01
N ILE A 47 3.24 12.57 1.82
CA ILE A 47 3.77 12.02 0.58
C ILE A 47 4.55 13.08 -0.18
N TYR A 48 5.70 12.70 -0.69
CA TYR A 48 6.61 13.55 -1.45
C TYR A 48 6.94 12.91 -2.80
N ARG A 49 7.27 13.74 -3.79
CA ARG A 49 7.92 13.32 -5.03
C ARG A 49 9.36 13.82 -5.03
N TYR A 50 10.24 12.97 -5.56
CA TYR A 50 11.62 13.30 -5.84
C TYR A 50 11.89 13.13 -7.33
N GLU A 51 12.23 14.21 -8.01
CA GLU A 51 12.64 14.22 -9.42
C GLU A 51 14.15 14.06 -9.50
N ILE A 52 14.63 12.92 -10.04
CA ILE A 52 16.04 12.52 -10.01
C ILE A 52 16.93 13.49 -10.81
N ASP A 53 16.53 13.81 -12.05
CA ASP A 53 17.33 14.67 -12.95
C ASP A 53 17.45 16.12 -12.48
N LYS A 54 16.55 16.57 -11.60
CA LYS A 54 16.55 17.92 -11.04
C LYS A 54 17.05 17.99 -9.60
N ASP A 55 17.26 16.82 -8.97
CA ASP A 55 17.53 16.72 -7.53
C ASP A 55 16.50 17.56 -6.72
N HIS A 56 15.21 17.40 -7.06
CA HIS A 56 14.14 18.25 -6.57
C HIS A 56 13.09 17.45 -5.80
N VAL A 57 12.76 17.94 -4.60
CA VAL A 57 11.74 17.40 -3.73
C VAL A 57 10.54 18.32 -3.70
N GLU A 58 9.33 17.77 -3.86
CA GLU A 58 8.05 18.48 -3.74
C GLU A 58 7.08 17.65 -2.91
N GLN A 59 6.36 18.29 -1.97
CA GLN A 59 5.27 17.63 -1.26
C GLN A 59 4.04 17.48 -2.17
N VAL A 60 3.46 16.28 -2.21
CA VAL A 60 2.17 16.06 -2.88
C VAL A 60 1.05 16.61 -2.01
N ASP A 61 0.13 17.37 -2.58
CA ASP A 61 -1.08 17.80 -1.91
C ASP A 61 -2.04 16.61 -1.74
N THR A 62 -2.06 16.03 -0.56
CA THR A 62 -2.94 14.91 -0.21
C THR A 62 -4.18 15.37 0.58
N GLY A 63 -4.56 16.66 0.48
CA GLY A 63 -5.68 17.23 1.21
C GLY A 63 -5.55 17.03 2.73
N PHE A 64 -6.55 16.42 3.34
CA PHE A 64 -6.53 16.13 4.77
C PHE A 64 -5.69 14.89 5.16
N CYS A 65 -5.24 14.06 4.22
CA CYS A 65 -4.40 12.89 4.48
C CYS A 65 -2.97 13.32 4.81
N VAL A 66 -2.73 13.70 6.07
CA VAL A 66 -1.43 14.17 6.59
C VAL A 66 -0.86 13.26 7.68
N GLN A 67 -1.49 12.11 7.89
CA GLN A 67 -1.06 11.04 8.79
C GLN A 67 -1.05 9.71 8.02
N CYS A 68 -0.43 9.72 6.83
CA CYS A 68 -0.23 8.53 6.04
C CYS A 68 0.86 7.65 6.67
N ASN A 69 0.68 6.34 6.57
CA ASN A 69 1.76 5.41 6.83
C ASN A 69 2.62 5.20 5.55
N ASN A 70 3.47 4.18 5.53
CA ASN A 70 4.31 3.84 4.38
C ASN A 70 3.54 3.23 3.19
N ASP A 71 2.24 2.94 3.32
CA ASP A 71 1.45 2.32 2.26
C ASP A 71 0.87 3.40 1.33
N HIS A 72 1.60 3.72 0.29
CA HIS A 72 1.17 4.65 -0.75
C HIS A 72 1.62 4.13 -2.11
N ILE A 73 0.71 4.04 -3.06
CA ILE A 73 0.99 3.41 -4.35
C ILE A 73 0.32 4.20 -5.49
N PRO A 74 1.07 4.60 -6.54
CA PRO A 74 0.49 5.17 -7.75
C PRO A 74 -0.32 4.13 -8.52
N SER A 75 -1.42 4.55 -9.17
CA SER A 75 -2.13 3.69 -10.11
C SER A 75 -1.24 3.30 -11.29
N PRO A 76 -1.52 2.19 -12.00
CA PRO A 76 -0.70 1.73 -13.12
C PRO A 76 -0.51 2.75 -14.24
N ASP A 77 -1.43 3.68 -14.41
CA ASP A 77 -1.36 4.78 -15.38
C ASP A 77 -0.83 6.10 -14.80
N ASN A 78 -0.47 6.11 -13.51
CA ASN A 78 -0.03 7.27 -12.73
C ASN A 78 -1.03 8.45 -12.71
N GLN A 79 -2.33 8.20 -12.91
CA GLN A 79 -3.35 9.24 -12.81
C GLN A 79 -3.87 9.40 -11.37
N LEU A 80 -3.83 8.34 -10.58
CA LEU A 80 -4.31 8.30 -9.21
C LEU A 80 -3.20 7.87 -8.25
N LEU A 81 -3.35 8.30 -7.01
CA LEU A 81 -2.56 7.86 -5.87
C LEU A 81 -3.49 7.23 -4.85
N ALA A 82 -3.17 6.03 -4.38
CA ALA A 82 -3.81 5.43 -3.22
C ALA A 82 -2.89 5.54 -2.00
N VAL A 83 -3.47 5.82 -0.83
CA VAL A 83 -2.74 5.96 0.44
C VAL A 83 -3.51 5.30 1.58
N SER A 84 -2.81 4.73 2.54
CA SER A 84 -3.37 4.41 3.86
C SER A 84 -3.14 5.59 4.79
N CYS A 85 -4.20 6.12 5.36
CA CYS A 85 -4.14 7.31 6.21
C CYS A 85 -5.11 7.21 7.40
N MET A 86 -4.72 7.81 8.52
CA MET A 86 -5.62 7.97 9.67
C MET A 86 -6.69 9.02 9.35
N PRO A 87 -7.99 8.72 9.59
CA PRO A 87 -9.05 9.71 9.43
C PRO A 87 -8.84 10.94 10.33
N PRO A 88 -9.04 12.17 9.82
CA PRO A 88 -8.75 13.39 10.57
C PRO A 88 -9.71 13.65 11.76
N GLU A 89 -10.90 13.05 11.75
CA GLU A 89 -11.91 13.19 12.79
C GLU A 89 -11.67 12.33 14.03
N LEU A 90 -10.71 11.41 14.00
CA LEU A 90 -10.36 10.57 15.15
C LEU A 90 -9.52 11.36 16.15
N THR A 91 -10.20 11.96 17.14
CA THR A 91 -9.57 12.78 18.20
C THR A 91 -9.63 12.14 19.58
N ASP A 92 -10.26 10.98 19.73
CA ASP A 92 -10.51 10.28 20.99
C ASP A 92 -9.40 9.29 21.40
N GLY A 93 -8.33 9.20 20.59
CA GLY A 93 -7.24 8.23 20.76
C GLY A 93 -7.51 6.86 20.14
N THR A 94 -8.62 6.66 19.44
CA THR A 94 -8.86 5.50 18.59
C THR A 94 -7.88 5.53 17.43
N TYR A 95 -7.31 4.38 17.10
CA TYR A 95 -6.46 4.24 15.93
C TYR A 95 -7.21 3.50 14.83
N GLU A 96 -7.35 4.13 13.68
CA GLU A 96 -7.88 3.54 12.46
C GLU A 96 -6.93 3.83 11.28
N SER A 97 -7.07 3.08 10.22
CA SER A 97 -6.38 3.31 8.96
C SER A 97 -7.36 3.03 7.83
N HIS A 98 -7.65 4.04 7.04
CA HIS A 98 -8.51 3.92 5.86
C HIS A 98 -7.68 4.04 4.59
N ILE A 99 -8.19 3.46 3.51
CA ILE A 99 -7.60 3.62 2.18
C ILE A 99 -8.31 4.74 1.46
N TYR A 100 -7.54 5.73 1.04
CA TYR A 100 -8.00 6.86 0.25
C TYR A 100 -7.42 6.82 -1.15
N VAL A 101 -8.19 7.30 -2.12
CA VAL A 101 -7.72 7.52 -3.49
C VAL A 101 -7.93 8.98 -3.87
N LEU A 102 -6.93 9.57 -4.50
CA LEU A 102 -6.93 10.97 -4.94
C LEU A 102 -6.21 11.10 -6.28
N PRO A 103 -6.42 12.22 -7.02
CA PRO A 103 -5.63 12.48 -8.22
C PRO A 103 -4.12 12.57 -7.92
N MET A 104 -3.27 12.06 -8.82
CA MET A 104 -1.80 12.16 -8.69
C MET A 104 -1.31 13.63 -8.66
N THR A 105 -2.09 14.54 -9.21
CA THR A 105 -1.83 15.99 -9.17
C THR A 105 -2.15 16.64 -7.83
N GLY A 106 -2.65 15.87 -6.88
CA GLY A 106 -3.16 16.33 -5.60
C GLY A 106 -4.65 16.66 -5.62
N GLY A 107 -5.24 16.85 -4.46
CA GLY A 107 -6.63 17.22 -4.28
C GLY A 107 -7.33 16.49 -3.15
N GLU A 108 -8.66 16.50 -3.16
CA GLU A 108 -9.48 15.92 -2.10
C GLU A 108 -9.47 14.38 -2.15
N PRO A 109 -9.04 13.71 -1.07
CA PRO A 109 -9.04 12.26 -0.99
C PRO A 109 -10.46 11.69 -0.85
N LYS A 110 -10.72 10.60 -1.58
CA LYS A 110 -11.96 9.81 -1.45
C LYS A 110 -11.69 8.59 -0.58
N ASP A 111 -12.42 8.46 0.53
CA ASP A 111 -12.40 7.26 1.38
C ASP A 111 -13.06 6.08 0.65
N LEU A 112 -12.37 4.94 0.58
CA LEU A 112 -12.87 3.73 -0.03
C LEU A 112 -13.33 2.68 0.98
N THR A 113 -12.64 2.56 2.13
CA THR A 113 -12.83 1.43 3.05
C THR A 113 -13.71 1.74 4.27
N GLY A 114 -13.89 3.02 4.60
CA GLY A 114 -14.64 3.42 5.81
C GLY A 114 -14.00 2.92 7.10
N PRO A 115 -14.76 2.91 8.22
CA PRO A 115 -14.24 2.62 9.55
C PRO A 115 -13.57 1.25 9.68
N GLY A 116 -12.45 1.22 10.41
CA GLY A 116 -11.65 0.04 10.71
C GLY A 116 -10.19 0.17 10.34
N LEU A 117 -9.47 -0.93 10.39
CA LEU A 117 -8.07 -0.98 10.00
C LEU A 117 -7.94 -1.60 8.61
N SER A 118 -7.48 -0.81 7.66
CA SER A 118 -7.22 -1.22 6.27
C SER A 118 -5.86 -0.69 5.84
N TYR A 119 -4.99 -1.58 5.35
CA TYR A 119 -3.62 -1.26 4.94
C TYR A 119 -3.43 -1.63 3.48
N LEU A 120 -3.17 -0.63 2.65
CA LEU A 120 -3.02 -0.75 1.21
C LEU A 120 -1.74 -1.52 0.84
N HIS A 121 -1.84 -2.37 -0.20
CA HIS A 121 -0.65 -3.05 -0.72
C HIS A 121 -0.53 -3.04 -2.24
N GLY A 122 -1.60 -3.09 -2.99
CA GLY A 122 -1.45 -3.16 -4.44
C GLY A 122 -2.65 -2.70 -5.25
N TRP A 123 -2.37 -2.20 -6.48
CA TRP A 123 -3.35 -2.02 -7.54
C TRP A 123 -3.41 -3.24 -8.43
N SER A 124 -4.61 -3.60 -8.88
CA SER A 124 -4.70 -4.50 -10.02
C SER A 124 -4.07 -3.86 -11.26
N PRO A 125 -3.39 -4.63 -12.15
CA PRO A 125 -2.73 -4.06 -13.33
C PRO A 125 -3.65 -3.32 -14.30
N ASP A 126 -4.96 -3.61 -14.24
CA ASP A 126 -6.00 -2.89 -15.01
C ASP A 126 -6.51 -1.62 -14.30
N GLY A 127 -5.97 -1.29 -13.14
CA GLY A 127 -6.32 -0.10 -12.34
C GLY A 127 -7.72 -0.10 -11.73
N LYS A 128 -8.43 -1.24 -11.76
CA LYS A 128 -9.85 -1.29 -11.36
C LYS A 128 -10.09 -1.67 -9.91
N GLU A 129 -9.12 -2.28 -9.26
CA GLU A 129 -9.23 -2.74 -7.88
C GLU A 129 -7.96 -2.44 -7.09
N LEU A 130 -8.14 -2.34 -5.79
CA LEU A 130 -7.07 -2.32 -4.79
C LEU A 130 -7.11 -3.60 -3.97
N ALA A 131 -5.94 -4.16 -3.66
CA ALA A 131 -5.76 -5.24 -2.71
C ALA A 131 -5.12 -4.71 -1.42
N TYR A 132 -5.58 -5.18 -0.28
CA TYR A 132 -5.16 -4.68 1.02
C TYR A 132 -5.36 -5.69 2.15
N CYS A 133 -4.71 -5.44 3.28
CA CYS A 133 -4.95 -6.14 4.53
C CYS A 133 -6.06 -5.44 5.29
N ALA A 134 -7.08 -6.19 5.70
CA ALA A 134 -8.23 -5.68 6.41
C ALA A 134 -8.39 -6.39 7.77
N PHE A 135 -8.44 -5.61 8.84
CA PHE A 135 -8.78 -6.14 10.16
C PHE A 135 -10.29 -6.10 10.30
N ARG A 136 -10.90 -7.27 10.30
CA ARG A 136 -12.37 -7.40 10.34
C ARG A 136 -12.78 -8.32 11.49
N LYS A 137 -13.87 -7.94 12.15
CA LYS A 137 -14.49 -8.73 13.22
C LYS A 137 -15.91 -9.07 12.85
N LYS A 138 -16.24 -10.36 12.78
CA LYS A 138 -17.63 -10.77 12.60
C LYS A 138 -18.39 -10.61 13.92
N PRO A 139 -19.70 -10.35 13.88
CA PRO A 139 -20.51 -10.12 15.09
C PRO A 139 -20.46 -11.27 16.11
N GLU A 140 -20.31 -12.51 15.61
CA GLU A 140 -20.24 -13.74 16.40
C GLU A 140 -18.85 -14.11 16.90
N GLU A 141 -17.81 -13.33 16.54
CA GLU A 141 -16.42 -13.62 16.88
C GLU A 141 -15.90 -12.72 17.99
N GLU A 142 -15.06 -13.29 18.86
CA GLU A 142 -14.40 -12.50 19.92
C GLU A 142 -13.13 -11.80 19.43
N THR A 143 -12.48 -12.36 18.40
CA THR A 143 -11.18 -11.89 17.91
C THR A 143 -11.28 -11.24 16.55
N MET A 144 -10.40 -10.27 16.31
CA MET A 144 -10.16 -9.66 15.01
C MET A 144 -9.51 -10.69 14.07
N ARG A 145 -9.95 -10.71 12.81
CA ARG A 145 -9.29 -11.45 11.73
C ARG A 145 -8.51 -10.48 10.86
N ILE A 146 -7.42 -10.96 10.28
CA ILE A 146 -6.66 -10.24 9.26
C ILE A 146 -6.91 -10.93 7.94
N GLU A 147 -7.64 -10.24 7.07
CA GLU A 147 -8.08 -10.76 5.78
C GLU A 147 -7.36 -10.05 4.64
N ILE A 148 -7.11 -10.77 3.56
CA ILE A 148 -6.82 -10.14 2.28
C ILE A 148 -8.15 -9.80 1.63
N CYS A 149 -8.37 -8.52 1.39
CA CYS A 149 -9.59 -8.01 0.77
C CYS A 149 -9.27 -7.22 -0.49
N THR A 150 -10.26 -7.06 -1.36
CA THR A 150 -10.21 -6.16 -2.52
C THR A 150 -11.40 -5.22 -2.50
N ILE A 151 -11.22 -4.06 -3.16
CA ILE A 151 -12.26 -3.05 -3.32
C ILE A 151 -12.12 -2.39 -4.70
N PRO A 152 -13.22 -2.06 -5.40
CA PRO A 152 -13.14 -1.27 -6.62
C PRO A 152 -12.45 0.08 -6.39
N SER A 153 -11.57 0.49 -7.31
CA SER A 153 -10.78 1.72 -7.17
C SER A 153 -11.60 3.01 -7.21
N ASP A 154 -12.81 2.92 -7.74
CA ASP A 154 -13.80 4.01 -7.74
C ASP A 154 -14.81 3.91 -6.56
N GLY A 155 -14.59 2.95 -5.64
CA GLY A 155 -15.43 2.66 -4.49
C GLY A 155 -16.52 1.64 -4.78
N GLY A 156 -17.03 1.02 -3.74
CA GLY A 156 -18.03 -0.05 -3.85
C GLY A 156 -17.97 -1.00 -2.67
N GLU A 157 -18.37 -2.24 -2.90
CA GLU A 157 -18.40 -3.27 -1.88
C GLU A 157 -17.05 -3.95 -1.72
N GLU A 158 -16.57 -4.05 -0.48
CA GLU A 158 -15.38 -4.82 -0.10
C GLU A 158 -15.63 -6.32 -0.33
N THR A 159 -14.66 -7.00 -0.89
CA THR A 159 -14.65 -8.46 -1.03
C THR A 159 -13.46 -9.04 -0.29
N CYS A 160 -13.68 -9.79 0.80
CA CYS A 160 -12.61 -10.51 1.49
C CYS A 160 -12.38 -11.87 0.84
N LEU A 161 -11.16 -12.11 0.41
CA LEU A 161 -10.72 -13.28 -0.37
C LEU A 161 -10.19 -14.42 0.51
N THR A 162 -9.88 -14.15 1.78
CA THR A 162 -9.39 -15.13 2.74
C THR A 162 -10.44 -15.45 3.81
N ASP A 163 -10.18 -16.46 4.60
CA ASP A 163 -11.10 -17.05 5.59
C ASP A 163 -10.72 -16.75 7.05
N GLY A 164 -9.85 -15.76 7.28
CA GLY A 164 -9.33 -15.38 8.59
C GLY A 164 -8.37 -16.37 9.21
N LYS A 165 -7.91 -17.35 8.45
CA LYS A 165 -6.97 -18.35 8.94
C LYS A 165 -5.54 -17.80 8.90
N GLY A 166 -4.90 -17.74 10.06
CA GLY A 166 -3.54 -17.21 10.23
C GLY A 166 -3.50 -15.67 10.17
N TYR A 167 -2.30 -15.14 10.23
CA TYR A 167 -1.98 -13.75 9.95
C TYR A 167 -1.76 -13.63 8.44
N ASN A 168 -2.45 -12.73 7.76
CA ASN A 168 -2.34 -12.51 6.32
C ASN A 168 -1.83 -11.09 6.06
N ASP A 169 -0.89 -10.92 5.12
CA ASP A 169 -0.22 -9.65 4.89
C ASP A 169 0.30 -9.51 3.45
N GLY A 170 0.52 -8.28 3.01
CA GLY A 170 1.24 -7.94 1.79
C GLY A 170 0.63 -8.49 0.49
N PRO A 171 -0.66 -8.30 0.21
CA PRO A 171 -1.25 -8.77 -1.04
C PRO A 171 -0.77 -7.96 -2.24
N GLU A 172 -0.20 -8.66 -3.24
CA GLU A 172 0.26 -8.09 -4.51
C GLU A 172 -0.33 -8.82 -5.70
N TYR A 173 -0.82 -8.09 -6.68
CA TYR A 173 -1.26 -8.68 -7.94
C TYR A 173 -0.08 -9.16 -8.78
N SER A 174 -0.25 -10.31 -9.44
CA SER A 174 0.67 -10.69 -10.52
C SER A 174 0.58 -9.69 -11.67
N PRO A 175 1.66 -9.49 -12.46
CA PRO A 175 1.67 -8.54 -13.57
C PRO A 175 0.59 -8.80 -14.64
N ASP A 176 0.15 -10.05 -14.77
CA ASP A 176 -0.94 -10.44 -15.70
C ASP A 176 -2.34 -10.28 -15.08
N GLY A 177 -2.42 -9.86 -13.82
CA GLY A 177 -3.67 -9.62 -13.08
C GLY A 177 -4.48 -10.87 -12.74
N LYS A 178 -3.93 -12.08 -12.94
CA LYS A 178 -4.69 -13.32 -12.71
C LYS A 178 -4.60 -13.85 -11.30
N HIS A 179 -3.56 -13.48 -10.57
CA HIS A 179 -3.27 -13.97 -9.24
C HIS A 179 -3.00 -12.85 -8.26
N ILE A 180 -3.22 -13.16 -6.99
CA ILE A 180 -2.77 -12.35 -5.84
C ILE A 180 -1.79 -13.21 -5.05
N TRP A 181 -0.62 -12.63 -4.77
CA TRP A 181 0.41 -13.19 -3.91
C TRP A 181 0.35 -12.49 -2.56
N PHE A 182 0.55 -13.22 -1.48
CA PHE A 182 0.51 -12.64 -0.14
C PHE A 182 1.29 -13.51 0.85
N ASN A 183 1.59 -12.96 2.01
CA ASN A 183 2.21 -13.67 3.13
C ASN A 183 1.14 -14.22 4.07
N SER A 184 1.32 -15.44 4.59
CA SER A 184 0.38 -15.99 5.56
C SER A 184 1.03 -17.00 6.49
N THR A 185 0.60 -16.98 7.77
CA THR A 185 0.99 -17.99 8.77
C THR A 185 0.02 -19.18 8.84
N ARG A 186 -0.90 -19.33 7.88
CA ARG A 186 -1.93 -20.38 7.87
C ARG A 186 -1.42 -21.81 7.94
N SER A 187 -0.17 -22.05 7.55
CA SER A 187 0.53 -23.35 7.67
C SER A 187 1.41 -23.46 8.92
N GLY A 188 1.42 -22.44 9.79
CA GLY A 188 2.21 -22.40 11.02
C GLY A 188 3.25 -21.27 11.01
N LEU A 189 4.20 -21.27 10.08
CA LEU A 189 5.16 -20.19 9.87
C LEU A 189 4.70 -19.28 8.76
N MET A 190 5.29 -18.07 8.70
CA MET A 190 5.04 -17.13 7.61
C MET A 190 5.61 -17.68 6.31
N GLN A 191 4.75 -17.84 5.31
CA GLN A 191 5.08 -18.37 3.99
C GLN A 191 4.44 -17.49 2.92
N VAL A 192 4.98 -17.55 1.70
CA VAL A 192 4.37 -16.93 0.52
C VAL A 192 3.27 -17.84 -0.02
N TRP A 193 2.11 -17.27 -0.24
CA TRP A 193 0.93 -17.92 -0.81
C TRP A 193 0.49 -17.22 -2.08
N ARG A 194 -0.20 -17.95 -2.92
CA ARG A 194 -0.82 -17.44 -4.14
C ARG A 194 -2.25 -17.94 -4.23
N MET A 195 -3.15 -17.08 -4.68
CA MET A 195 -4.53 -17.41 -5.03
C MET A 195 -4.89 -16.79 -6.39
N ASN A 196 -5.96 -17.27 -7.01
CA ASN A 196 -6.56 -16.60 -8.15
C ASN A 196 -7.14 -15.24 -7.71
N ARG A 197 -7.36 -14.31 -8.67
CA ARG A 197 -7.92 -12.98 -8.39
C ARG A 197 -9.26 -13.03 -7.64
N ASP A 198 -10.05 -14.09 -7.81
CA ASP A 198 -11.32 -14.33 -7.13
C ASP A 198 -11.19 -15.01 -5.75
N GLY A 199 -10.00 -15.22 -5.25
CA GLY A 199 -9.70 -15.90 -3.98
C GLY A 199 -9.63 -17.42 -4.07
N SER A 200 -10.00 -18.03 -5.19
CA SER A 200 -9.93 -19.48 -5.38
C SER A 200 -8.51 -19.98 -5.62
N GLY A 201 -8.28 -21.29 -5.62
CA GLY A 201 -6.99 -21.87 -6.02
C GLY A 201 -5.83 -21.58 -5.08
N LEU A 202 -6.09 -21.37 -3.80
CA LEU A 202 -5.10 -21.05 -2.78
C LEU A 202 -4.00 -22.11 -2.69
N THR A 203 -2.75 -21.69 -2.84
CA THR A 203 -1.57 -22.55 -2.93
C THR A 203 -0.39 -21.95 -2.15
N GLN A 204 0.27 -22.75 -1.32
CA GLN A 204 1.54 -22.38 -0.67
C GLN A 204 2.68 -22.45 -1.69
N MET A 205 3.53 -21.44 -1.72
CA MET A 205 4.60 -21.29 -2.71
C MET A 205 5.99 -21.46 -2.13
N THR A 206 6.15 -21.30 -0.81
CA THR A 206 7.41 -21.52 -0.07
C THR A 206 7.21 -22.52 1.06
N ASP A 207 8.32 -23.14 1.53
CA ASP A 207 8.35 -24.17 2.60
C ASP A 207 8.88 -23.59 3.91
#